data_c2ce247cbec3810fb15719d22efbcde6
#
_entry.id   c2ce247cbec3810fb15719d22efbcde6
#
_cell.length_a   1.000
_cell.length_b   1.000
_cell.length_c   1.000
_cell.angle_alpha   90.00
_cell.angle_beta   90.00
_cell.angle_gamma   90.00
#
_symmetry.space_group_name_H-M   'P 1'
#
loop_
_entity.id
_entity.type
_entity.pdbx_description
1 polymer ?
#
loop_
_entity_poly.entity_id
_entity_poly.type
_entity_poly.pdbx_seq_one_letter_code
_entity_poly.pdbx_strand_id
1 'polypeptide(L)'
;GRGGGWLVVSGDRGLAVGPESVGYRFRREALCFGGSTLTATDIAVASGKADVGEKALVSSLDKRLVDAAVSKINDMLEACVERSRISSSPVPVIAVGGGSILMPDRIGDLEVIRPENFSVANAVGAAIAQISGETDRVFSLVDGRTRESALAEAEAEAREKAIAAGAIAETLEVIEREDMPLAYLPGNATRIHVKVVGAMGANHG
;
A
#
# COMPACT_ATOMS: atom_id res chain seq x y z
N GLY A 1 5.13 -6.08 4.74
CA GLY A 1 5.36 -5.02 5.70
C GLY A 1 6.84 -4.79 5.96
N ARG A 2 7.34 -3.61 5.64
CA ARG A 2 8.78 -3.27 5.72
C ARG A 2 9.26 -2.76 7.09
N GLY A 3 8.46 -2.62 8.11
CA GLY A 3 8.87 -1.93 9.35
C GLY A 3 9.15 -2.85 10.54
N GLY A 4 8.26 -3.75 10.86
CA GLY A 4 8.34 -4.53 12.11
C GLY A 4 9.52 -5.48 12.19
N GLY A 5 9.90 -6.12 11.09
CA GLY A 5 11.02 -7.03 11.00
C GLY A 5 12.39 -6.38 10.75
N TRP A 6 12.52 -5.06 10.76
CA TRP A 6 13.82 -4.40 10.60
C TRP A 6 14.78 -4.78 11.70
N LEU A 7 16.03 -5.05 11.30
CA LEU A 7 17.10 -5.35 12.23
C LEU A 7 17.50 -4.13 13.04
N VAL A 8 17.77 -4.34 14.32
CA VAL A 8 18.37 -3.32 15.20
C VAL A 8 19.77 -3.80 15.57
N VAL A 9 20.77 -3.05 15.12
CA VAL A 9 22.19 -3.42 15.31
C VAL A 9 22.89 -2.28 16.03
N SER A 10 23.56 -2.61 17.15
CA SER A 10 24.44 -1.69 17.86
C SER A 10 25.89 -2.13 17.65
N GLY A 11 26.73 -1.23 17.21
CA GLY A 11 28.15 -1.48 16.95
C GLY A 11 29.00 -0.21 17.04
N ASP A 12 30.27 -0.31 16.66
CA ASP A 12 31.27 0.78 16.77
C ASP A 12 30.85 2.07 16.03
N ARG A 13 29.98 1.95 15.02
CA ARG A 13 29.43 3.08 14.26
C ARG A 13 28.11 3.63 14.81
N GLY A 14 27.70 3.18 16.00
CA GLY A 14 26.47 3.56 16.64
C GLY A 14 25.31 2.59 16.37
N LEU A 15 24.07 3.06 16.65
CA LEU A 15 22.85 2.30 16.49
C LEU A 15 22.28 2.44 15.07
N ALA A 16 22.04 1.31 14.40
CA ALA A 16 21.37 1.23 13.11
C ALA A 16 20.02 0.50 13.25
N VAL A 17 18.98 1.00 12.54
CA VAL A 17 17.68 0.36 12.43
C VAL A 17 17.35 0.20 10.94
N GLY A 18 17.19 -1.04 10.47
CA GLY A 18 17.03 -1.30 9.04
C GLY A 18 18.23 -0.86 8.18
N PRO A 19 18.12 -0.83 6.85
CA PRO A 19 16.97 -1.31 6.04
C PRO A 19 16.84 -2.84 5.97
N GLU A 20 17.82 -3.59 6.45
CA GLU A 20 17.77 -5.04 6.49
C GLU A 20 16.64 -5.53 7.41
N SER A 21 16.01 -6.64 7.02
CA SER A 21 14.84 -7.18 7.71
C SER A 21 14.84 -8.71 7.68
N VAL A 22 14.36 -9.31 8.74
CA VAL A 22 14.10 -10.77 8.80
C VAL A 22 12.94 -11.20 7.90
N GLY A 23 12.17 -10.26 7.37
CA GLY A 23 11.09 -10.52 6.42
C GLY A 23 10.03 -11.48 6.98
N TYR A 24 9.66 -12.49 6.19
CA TYR A 24 8.66 -13.51 6.55
C TYR A 24 9.06 -14.40 7.72
N ARG A 25 10.36 -14.47 8.04
CA ARG A 25 10.90 -15.25 9.17
C ARG A 25 10.71 -14.55 10.52
N PHE A 26 10.08 -13.40 10.54
CA PHE A 26 9.88 -12.53 11.68
C PHE A 26 9.42 -13.27 12.95
N ARG A 27 8.37 -14.11 12.85
CA ARG A 27 7.85 -14.90 14.00
C ARG A 27 8.82 -15.94 14.52
N ARG A 28 9.83 -16.32 13.75
CA ARG A 28 10.82 -17.31 14.11
C ARG A 28 12.11 -16.68 14.64
N GLU A 29 12.44 -15.49 14.19
CA GLU A 29 13.75 -14.88 14.44
C GLU A 29 13.71 -13.74 15.46
N ALA A 30 12.57 -13.02 15.63
CA ALA A 30 12.48 -11.92 16.56
C ALA A 30 12.50 -12.39 18.03
N LEU A 31 13.15 -11.60 18.89
CA LEU A 31 13.33 -11.94 20.32
C LEU A 31 12.00 -12.14 21.05
N CYS A 32 10.99 -11.28 20.81
CA CYS A 32 9.69 -11.38 21.48
C CYS A 32 8.89 -12.64 21.09
N PHE A 33 9.36 -13.42 20.11
CA PHE A 33 8.82 -14.72 19.75
C PHE A 33 9.78 -15.88 20.08
N GLY A 34 10.82 -15.65 20.89
CA GLY A 34 11.79 -16.67 21.28
C GLY A 34 12.94 -16.87 20.29
N GLY A 35 13.09 -15.99 19.30
CA GLY A 35 14.23 -15.99 18.39
C GLY A 35 15.48 -15.36 19.02
N SER A 36 16.50 -15.13 18.19
CA SER A 36 17.80 -14.60 18.63
C SER A 36 18.16 -13.25 17.97
N THR A 37 17.26 -12.66 17.19
CA THR A 37 17.53 -11.46 16.42
C THR A 37 16.73 -10.29 16.98
N LEU A 38 17.44 -9.18 17.32
CA LEU A 38 16.79 -7.97 17.78
C LEU A 38 16.16 -7.24 16.59
N THR A 39 14.87 -7.01 16.66
CA THR A 39 14.08 -6.32 15.61
C THR A 39 13.41 -5.05 16.12
N ALA A 40 12.94 -4.22 15.21
CA ALA A 40 12.19 -3.01 15.56
C ALA A 40 10.88 -3.34 16.33
N THR A 41 10.27 -4.51 16.10
CA THR A 41 9.12 -4.97 16.89
C THR A 41 9.51 -5.26 18.34
N ASP A 42 10.68 -5.86 18.58
CA ASP A 42 11.16 -6.11 19.94
C ASP A 42 11.35 -4.79 20.70
N ILE A 43 11.83 -3.76 20.02
CA ILE A 43 11.92 -2.39 20.56
C ILE A 43 10.52 -1.84 20.88
N ALA A 44 9.54 -2.03 20.00
CA ALA A 44 8.17 -1.59 20.24
C ALA A 44 7.54 -2.29 21.45
N VAL A 45 7.77 -3.60 21.62
CA VAL A 45 7.29 -4.39 22.77
C VAL A 45 8.01 -3.98 24.05
N ALA A 46 9.34 -3.84 24.02
CA ALA A 46 10.14 -3.43 25.19
C ALA A 46 9.80 -1.99 25.64
N SER A 47 9.49 -1.09 24.72
CA SER A 47 9.05 0.29 25.02
C SER A 47 7.57 0.40 25.41
N GLY A 48 6.80 -0.70 25.36
CA GLY A 48 5.36 -0.71 25.67
C GLY A 48 4.45 -0.16 24.57
N LYS A 49 4.97 0.08 23.38
CA LYS A 49 4.20 0.56 22.21
C LYS A 49 3.43 -0.53 21.49
N ALA A 50 3.81 -1.78 21.68
CA ALA A 50 3.15 -2.93 21.06
C ALA A 50 2.91 -4.04 22.07
N ASP A 51 1.79 -4.73 21.90
CA ASP A 51 1.42 -5.93 22.67
C ASP A 51 1.37 -7.13 21.70
N VAL A 52 2.57 -7.62 21.36
CA VAL A 52 2.75 -8.79 20.49
C VAL A 52 3.90 -9.65 21.00
N GLY A 53 3.78 -10.97 20.85
CA GLY A 53 4.76 -11.91 21.38
C GLY A 53 4.80 -11.93 22.92
N GLU A 54 5.92 -12.33 23.48
CA GLU A 54 6.14 -12.43 24.93
C GLU A 54 7.00 -11.28 25.45
N LYS A 55 6.40 -10.32 26.15
CA LYS A 55 7.10 -9.16 26.72
C LYS A 55 8.25 -9.54 27.64
N ALA A 56 8.12 -10.67 28.35
CA ALA A 56 9.16 -11.17 29.25
C ALA A 56 10.50 -11.43 28.53
N LEU A 57 10.46 -11.86 27.27
CA LEU A 57 11.65 -12.16 26.47
C LEU A 57 12.48 -10.93 26.09
N VAL A 58 11.88 -9.76 26.09
CA VAL A 58 12.53 -8.49 25.77
C VAL A 58 12.69 -7.57 26.99
N SER A 59 12.27 -8.01 28.17
CA SER A 59 12.32 -7.20 29.40
C SER A 59 13.73 -6.94 29.91
N SER A 60 14.72 -7.77 29.52
CA SER A 60 16.13 -7.63 29.86
C SER A 60 16.89 -6.71 28.94
N LEU A 61 16.28 -6.16 27.90
CA LEU A 61 16.94 -5.21 26.99
C LEU A 61 17.33 -3.93 27.74
N ASP A 62 18.53 -3.45 27.48
CA ASP A 62 19.01 -2.20 28.06
C ASP A 62 18.05 -1.05 27.67
N LYS A 63 17.53 -0.37 28.68
CA LYS A 63 16.60 0.75 28.48
C LYS A 63 17.21 1.85 27.59
N ARG A 64 18.49 2.14 27.72
CA ARG A 64 19.19 3.14 26.88
C ARG A 64 19.20 2.74 25.43
N LEU A 65 19.41 1.45 25.15
CA LEU A 65 19.34 0.91 23.79
C LEU A 65 17.92 1.04 23.22
N VAL A 66 16.91 0.70 24.01
CA VAL A 66 15.49 0.80 23.59
C VAL A 66 15.12 2.25 23.30
N ASP A 67 15.45 3.17 24.21
CA ASP A 67 15.13 4.60 24.05
C ASP A 67 15.87 5.20 22.81
N ALA A 68 17.11 4.85 22.62
CA ALA A 68 17.88 5.29 21.45
C ALA A 68 17.32 4.73 20.13
N ALA A 69 16.88 3.46 20.12
CA ALA A 69 16.25 2.85 18.96
C ALA A 69 14.90 3.50 18.63
N VAL A 70 14.08 3.80 19.64
CA VAL A 70 12.83 4.53 19.45
C VAL A 70 13.08 5.92 18.87
N SER A 71 14.05 6.68 19.41
CA SER A 71 14.42 7.99 18.87
C SER A 71 14.84 7.86 17.40
N LYS A 72 15.73 6.92 17.10
CA LYS A 72 16.21 6.70 15.72
C LYS A 72 15.08 6.37 14.74
N ILE A 73 14.12 5.55 15.17
CA ILE A 73 12.94 5.22 14.35
C ILE A 73 12.10 6.49 14.09
N ASN A 74 11.88 7.31 15.12
CA ASN A 74 11.12 8.55 14.98
C ASN A 74 11.81 9.51 14.01
N ASP A 75 13.13 9.71 14.12
CA ASP A 75 13.91 10.57 13.21
C ASP A 75 13.79 10.08 11.74
N MET A 76 13.85 8.76 11.55
CA MET A 76 13.71 8.16 10.22
C MET A 76 12.30 8.35 9.65
N LEU A 77 11.27 8.26 10.48
CA LEU A 77 9.87 8.49 10.08
C LEU A 77 9.65 9.97 9.74
N GLU A 78 10.14 10.87 10.56
CA GLU A 78 10.06 12.31 10.31
C GLU A 78 10.75 12.69 8.99
N ALA A 79 11.97 12.24 8.78
CA ALA A 79 12.69 12.46 7.53
C ALA A 79 12.00 11.83 6.30
N CYS A 80 11.29 10.73 6.49
CA CYS A 80 10.49 10.10 5.42
C CYS A 80 9.27 10.95 5.07
N VAL A 81 8.52 11.39 6.08
CA VAL A 81 7.33 12.24 5.91
C VAL A 81 7.70 13.56 5.26
N GLU A 82 8.74 14.24 5.75
CA GLU A 82 9.19 15.50 5.20
C GLU A 82 9.58 15.38 3.72
N ARG A 83 10.29 14.33 3.33
CA ARG A 83 10.64 14.09 1.91
C ARG A 83 9.44 13.76 1.03
N SER A 84 8.35 13.28 1.61
CA SER A 84 7.14 12.91 0.87
C SER A 84 6.12 14.04 0.79
N ARG A 85 6.30 15.13 1.54
CA ARG A 85 5.40 16.28 1.51
C ARG A 85 5.50 17.00 0.17
N ILE A 86 4.36 17.18 -0.49
CA ILE A 86 4.22 17.93 -1.74
C ILE A 86 3.78 19.37 -1.45
N SER A 87 3.16 19.62 -0.30
CA SER A 87 2.61 20.90 0.11
C SER A 87 2.97 21.20 1.57
N SER A 88 3.07 22.50 1.90
CA SER A 88 3.22 22.97 3.28
C SER A 88 1.92 22.90 4.10
N SER A 89 0.79 22.58 3.48
CA SER A 89 -0.48 22.43 4.20
C SER A 89 -0.41 21.26 5.19
N PRO A 90 -0.90 21.44 6.43
CA PRO A 90 -0.92 20.38 7.42
C PRO A 90 -1.97 19.32 7.03
N VAL A 91 -1.50 18.20 6.48
CA VAL A 91 -2.34 17.03 6.22
C VAL A 91 -1.97 15.92 7.19
N PRO A 92 -2.93 15.18 7.77
CA PRO A 92 -2.62 14.10 8.70
C PRO A 92 -1.85 12.98 8.01
N VAL A 93 -0.99 12.30 8.78
CA VAL A 93 -0.30 11.08 8.35
C VAL A 93 -1.20 9.88 8.67
N ILE A 94 -1.56 9.11 7.66
CA ILE A 94 -2.36 7.89 7.85
C ILE A 94 -1.41 6.70 7.99
N ALA A 95 -1.38 6.11 9.20
CA ALA A 95 -0.54 4.96 9.50
C ALA A 95 -1.28 3.65 9.22
N VAL A 96 -0.75 2.82 8.31
CA VAL A 96 -1.33 1.53 7.95
C VAL A 96 -0.28 0.42 7.90
N GLY A 97 -0.73 -0.83 8.07
CA GLY A 97 0.11 -2.02 8.05
C GLY A 97 0.82 -2.29 9.38
N GLY A 98 1.49 -3.44 9.48
CA GLY A 98 2.11 -3.91 10.73
C GLY A 98 3.20 -3.01 11.31
N GLY A 99 3.83 -2.16 10.50
CA GLY A 99 4.84 -1.19 10.96
C GLY A 99 4.27 0.02 11.70
N SER A 100 2.96 0.25 11.63
CA SER A 100 2.29 1.38 12.29
C SER A 100 2.40 1.38 13.82
N ILE A 101 2.69 0.23 14.42
CA ILE A 101 2.98 0.09 15.87
C ILE A 101 4.21 0.89 16.31
N LEU A 102 5.13 1.17 15.38
CA LEU A 102 6.35 1.93 15.65
C LEU A 102 6.13 3.45 15.53
N MET A 103 5.03 3.88 14.92
CA MET A 103 4.79 5.30 14.67
C MET A 103 4.38 6.03 15.96
N PRO A 104 4.88 7.24 16.19
CA PRO A 104 4.38 8.12 17.26
C PRO A 104 2.97 8.63 16.90
N ASP A 105 2.30 9.30 17.86
CA ASP A 105 0.99 9.92 17.61
C ASP A 105 1.10 11.23 16.83
N ARG A 106 2.30 11.78 16.75
CA ARG A 106 2.63 12.97 15.97
C ARG A 106 4.01 12.81 15.32
N ILE A 107 4.15 13.37 14.13
CA ILE A 107 5.42 13.50 13.40
C ILE A 107 5.57 14.97 13.06
N GLY A 108 6.50 15.66 13.74
CA GLY A 108 6.60 17.12 13.65
C GLY A 108 5.27 17.80 14.04
N ASP A 109 4.75 18.61 13.14
CA ASP A 109 3.46 19.31 13.27
C ASP A 109 2.24 18.45 12.87
N LEU A 110 2.45 17.28 12.28
CA LEU A 110 1.41 16.45 11.71
C LEU A 110 0.86 15.43 12.73
N GLU A 111 -0.45 15.27 12.74
CA GLU A 111 -1.13 14.21 13.49
C GLU A 111 -1.02 12.86 12.75
N VAL A 112 -0.82 11.78 13.51
CA VAL A 112 -0.80 10.41 12.96
C VAL A 112 -2.12 9.73 13.28
N ILE A 113 -2.90 9.46 12.24
CA ILE A 113 -4.20 8.78 12.34
C ILE A 113 -4.00 7.29 12.05
N ARG A 114 -4.53 6.43 12.93
CA ARG A 114 -4.59 4.98 12.74
C ARG A 114 -6.05 4.59 12.49
N PRO A 115 -6.44 4.35 11.22
CA PRO A 115 -7.80 3.90 10.90
C PRO A 115 -8.13 2.57 11.55
N GLU A 116 -9.41 2.26 11.69
CA GLU A 116 -9.84 0.91 12.07
C GLU A 116 -9.20 -0.13 11.11
N ASN A 117 -8.78 -1.27 11.65
CA ASN A 117 -8.07 -2.33 10.91
C ASN A 117 -6.73 -1.92 10.26
N PHE A 118 -6.10 -0.84 10.72
CA PHE A 118 -4.83 -0.34 10.18
C PHE A 118 -3.72 -1.41 10.08
N SER A 119 -3.67 -2.35 11.01
CA SER A 119 -2.65 -3.40 11.07
C SER A 119 -2.75 -4.42 9.92
N VAL A 120 -3.95 -4.60 9.39
CA VAL A 120 -4.28 -5.56 8.31
C VAL A 120 -4.71 -4.85 7.01
N ALA A 121 -4.50 -3.55 6.91
CA ALA A 121 -4.95 -2.75 5.76
C ALA A 121 -4.51 -3.34 4.41
N ASN A 122 -3.28 -3.89 4.31
CA ASN A 122 -2.81 -4.55 3.10
C ASN A 122 -3.63 -5.82 2.77
N ALA A 123 -3.99 -6.60 3.79
CA ALA A 123 -4.82 -7.80 3.59
C ALA A 123 -6.25 -7.43 3.23
N VAL A 124 -6.82 -6.41 3.88
CA VAL A 124 -8.13 -5.86 3.53
C VAL A 124 -8.11 -5.30 2.11
N GLY A 125 -7.10 -4.50 1.77
CA GLY A 125 -6.93 -3.97 0.41
C GLY A 125 -6.82 -5.06 -0.64
N ALA A 126 -6.08 -6.14 -0.35
CA ALA A 126 -5.99 -7.30 -1.24
C ALA A 126 -7.33 -8.05 -1.37
N ALA A 127 -8.10 -8.16 -0.27
CA ALA A 127 -9.39 -8.85 -0.27
C ALA A 127 -10.48 -8.10 -1.04
N ILE A 128 -10.40 -6.76 -1.10
CA ILE A 128 -11.32 -5.90 -1.84
C ILE A 128 -10.71 -5.38 -3.16
N ALA A 129 -9.53 -5.87 -3.54
CA ALA A 129 -8.87 -5.46 -4.77
C ALA A 129 -9.77 -5.75 -5.97
N GLN A 130 -9.94 -4.73 -6.80
CA GLN A 130 -10.62 -4.86 -8.07
C GLN A 130 -9.60 -4.97 -9.19
N ILE A 131 -9.90 -5.81 -10.17
CA ILE A 131 -9.15 -5.90 -11.40
C ILE A 131 -9.81 -4.98 -12.42
N SER A 132 -9.01 -4.20 -13.11
CA SER A 132 -9.49 -3.30 -14.16
C SER A 132 -9.08 -3.75 -15.55
N GLY A 133 -9.96 -3.50 -16.52
CA GLY A 133 -9.66 -3.49 -17.94
C GLY A 133 -9.97 -2.11 -18.49
N GLU A 134 -9.13 -1.64 -19.39
CA GLU A 134 -9.22 -0.29 -19.97
C GLU A 134 -9.03 -0.33 -21.47
N THR A 135 -9.82 0.47 -22.18
CA THR A 135 -9.69 0.71 -23.61
C THR A 135 -9.67 2.21 -23.85
N ASP A 136 -8.62 2.70 -24.48
CA ASP A 136 -8.45 4.09 -24.92
C ASP A 136 -8.04 4.08 -26.37
N ARG A 137 -8.99 4.37 -27.26
CA ARG A 137 -8.79 4.28 -28.71
C ARG A 137 -9.54 5.37 -29.47
N VAL A 138 -9.01 5.68 -30.65
CA VAL A 138 -9.67 6.54 -31.62
C VAL A 138 -10.47 5.68 -32.61
N PHE A 139 -11.75 5.96 -32.73
CA PHE A 139 -12.68 5.33 -33.66
C PHE A 139 -13.06 6.30 -34.76
N SER A 140 -13.06 5.82 -36.00
CA SER A 140 -13.60 6.56 -37.14
C SER A 140 -15.07 6.22 -37.29
N LEU A 141 -15.94 7.22 -37.36
CA LEU A 141 -17.40 7.05 -37.49
C LEU A 141 -17.83 7.20 -38.96
N VAL A 142 -17.27 6.36 -39.82
CA VAL A 142 -17.61 6.27 -41.26
C VAL A 142 -18.31 4.93 -41.57
N ASP A 143 -18.83 4.79 -42.77
CA ASP A 143 -19.42 3.54 -43.27
C ASP A 143 -20.55 2.97 -42.38
N GLY A 144 -21.37 3.85 -41.80
CA GLY A 144 -22.50 3.47 -40.95
C GLY A 144 -22.13 3.13 -39.49
N ARG A 145 -20.87 3.30 -39.10
CA ARG A 145 -20.47 3.12 -37.71
C ARG A 145 -20.98 4.30 -36.89
N THR A 146 -21.79 3.99 -35.89
CA THR A 146 -22.33 4.99 -34.96
C THR A 146 -21.43 5.16 -33.75
N ARG A 147 -21.59 6.29 -33.03
CA ARG A 147 -20.94 6.54 -31.75
C ARG A 147 -21.28 5.46 -30.71
N GLU A 148 -22.53 5.03 -30.69
CA GLU A 148 -23.04 4.00 -29.79
C GLU A 148 -22.37 2.65 -30.08
N SER A 149 -22.21 2.29 -31.35
CA SER A 149 -21.54 1.04 -31.75
C SER A 149 -20.06 1.05 -31.38
N ALA A 150 -19.38 2.20 -31.52
CA ALA A 150 -17.99 2.37 -31.15
C ALA A 150 -17.79 2.31 -29.62
N LEU A 151 -18.71 2.91 -28.84
CA LEU A 151 -18.72 2.80 -27.37
C LEU A 151 -18.95 1.37 -26.92
N ALA A 152 -19.89 0.66 -27.52
CA ALA A 152 -20.16 -0.74 -27.18
C ALA A 152 -18.97 -1.65 -27.47
N GLU A 153 -18.25 -1.40 -28.58
CA GLU A 153 -17.00 -2.13 -28.91
C GLU A 153 -15.91 -1.85 -27.89
N ALA A 154 -15.71 -0.58 -27.53
CA ALA A 154 -14.71 -0.20 -26.53
C ALA A 154 -15.01 -0.80 -25.15
N GLU A 155 -16.30 -0.84 -24.74
CA GLU A 155 -16.72 -1.45 -23.49
C GLU A 155 -16.51 -2.97 -23.52
N ALA A 156 -16.85 -3.65 -24.61
CA ALA A 156 -16.61 -5.08 -24.76
C ALA A 156 -15.12 -5.41 -24.64
N GLU A 157 -14.27 -4.65 -25.31
CA GLU A 157 -12.81 -4.82 -25.23
C GLU A 157 -12.28 -4.58 -23.80
N ALA A 158 -12.77 -3.57 -23.09
CA ALA A 158 -12.39 -3.30 -21.71
C ALA A 158 -12.82 -4.44 -20.76
N ARG A 159 -14.04 -5.00 -20.96
CA ARG A 159 -14.53 -6.17 -20.21
C ARG A 159 -13.67 -7.41 -20.46
N GLU A 160 -13.34 -7.70 -21.70
CA GLU A 160 -12.44 -8.81 -22.07
C GLU A 160 -11.07 -8.68 -21.40
N LYS A 161 -10.50 -7.48 -21.40
CA LYS A 161 -9.21 -7.20 -20.73
C LYS A 161 -9.29 -7.43 -19.22
N ALA A 162 -10.37 -7.00 -18.57
CA ALA A 162 -10.57 -7.23 -17.14
C ALA A 162 -10.68 -8.74 -16.82
N ILE A 163 -11.45 -9.50 -17.61
CA ILE A 163 -11.59 -10.96 -17.47
C ILE A 163 -10.24 -11.65 -17.68
N ALA A 164 -9.51 -11.29 -18.74
CA ALA A 164 -8.19 -11.85 -19.02
C ALA A 164 -7.17 -11.56 -17.91
N ALA A 165 -7.33 -10.44 -17.20
CA ALA A 165 -6.54 -10.09 -16.02
C ALA A 165 -7.01 -10.80 -14.74
N GLY A 166 -8.11 -11.59 -14.77
CA GLY A 166 -8.60 -12.40 -13.66
C GLY A 166 -9.81 -11.84 -12.93
N ALA A 167 -10.53 -10.88 -13.51
CA ALA A 167 -11.79 -10.40 -12.94
C ALA A 167 -12.92 -11.43 -13.12
N ILE A 168 -13.82 -11.51 -12.14
CA ILE A 168 -15.05 -12.31 -12.21
C ILE A 168 -16.03 -11.58 -13.11
N ALA A 169 -16.47 -12.23 -14.20
CA ALA A 169 -17.29 -11.62 -15.25
C ALA A 169 -18.60 -10.99 -14.73
N GLU A 170 -19.26 -11.66 -13.78
CA GLU A 170 -20.54 -11.25 -13.20
C GLU A 170 -20.44 -10.01 -12.32
N THR A 171 -19.22 -9.62 -11.92
CA THR A 171 -18.95 -8.48 -11.04
C THR A 171 -18.47 -7.24 -11.81
N LEU A 172 -18.43 -7.32 -13.14
CA LEU A 172 -17.89 -6.24 -13.97
C LEU A 172 -18.81 -5.02 -14.00
N GLU A 173 -18.26 -3.88 -13.60
CA GLU A 173 -18.91 -2.58 -13.61
C GLU A 173 -18.10 -1.57 -14.44
N VAL A 174 -18.77 -0.75 -15.24
CA VAL A 174 -18.14 0.37 -15.95
C VAL A 174 -18.04 1.56 -14.99
N ILE A 175 -16.83 2.00 -14.70
CA ILE A 175 -16.58 3.12 -13.77
C ILE A 175 -16.20 4.42 -14.49
N GLU A 176 -15.65 4.32 -15.69
CA GLU A 176 -15.32 5.49 -16.52
C GLU A 176 -15.81 5.23 -17.94
N ARG A 177 -16.45 6.24 -18.54
CA ARG A 177 -16.93 6.22 -19.91
C ARG A 177 -16.87 7.62 -20.47
N GLU A 178 -15.85 7.86 -21.29
CA GLU A 178 -15.62 9.15 -21.94
C GLU A 178 -15.57 8.98 -23.44
N ASP A 179 -16.13 9.94 -24.17
CA ASP A 179 -15.95 10.05 -25.59
C ASP A 179 -15.70 11.53 -25.96
N MET A 180 -14.64 11.73 -26.70
CA MET A 180 -14.18 13.06 -27.12
C MET A 180 -14.09 13.11 -28.65
N PRO A 181 -14.97 13.91 -29.31
CA PRO A 181 -14.86 14.11 -30.76
C PRO A 181 -13.53 14.80 -31.12
N LEU A 182 -12.88 14.31 -32.16
CA LEU A 182 -11.60 14.84 -32.64
C LEU A 182 -11.83 15.57 -33.99
N ALA A 183 -12.29 16.80 -33.89
CA ALA A 183 -12.68 17.62 -35.06
C ALA A 183 -11.55 17.85 -36.09
N TYR A 184 -10.29 17.68 -35.67
CA TYR A 184 -9.12 17.85 -36.51
C TYR A 184 -8.72 16.58 -37.29
N LEU A 185 -9.37 15.44 -37.02
CA LEU A 185 -9.13 14.18 -37.74
C LEU A 185 -10.23 13.91 -38.78
N PRO A 186 -9.87 13.36 -39.95
CA PRO A 186 -10.86 12.98 -40.96
C PRO A 186 -11.70 11.78 -40.45
N GLY A 187 -12.88 11.58 -41.07
CA GLY A 187 -13.73 10.44 -40.76
C GLY A 187 -14.57 10.59 -39.50
N ASN A 188 -14.87 11.84 -39.09
CA ASN A 188 -15.66 12.12 -37.89
C ASN A 188 -15.18 11.32 -36.68
N ALA A 189 -13.84 11.36 -36.46
CA ALA A 189 -13.17 10.54 -35.46
C ALA A 189 -13.53 10.95 -34.05
N THR A 190 -13.68 9.97 -33.16
CA THR A 190 -13.86 10.18 -31.73
C THR A 190 -12.87 9.32 -30.92
N ARG A 191 -12.27 9.90 -29.87
CA ARG A 191 -11.51 9.15 -28.89
C ARG A 191 -12.49 8.63 -27.84
N ILE A 192 -12.45 7.33 -27.61
CA ILE A 192 -13.28 6.67 -26.60
C ILE A 192 -12.37 6.06 -25.56
N HIS A 193 -12.63 6.41 -24.30
CA HIS A 193 -12.01 5.84 -23.12
C HIS A 193 -13.08 5.15 -22.28
N VAL A 194 -12.88 3.87 -22.01
CA VAL A 194 -13.75 3.07 -21.14
C VAL A 194 -12.89 2.31 -20.15
N LYS A 195 -13.27 2.37 -18.87
CA LYS A 195 -12.66 1.59 -17.80
C LYS A 195 -13.70 0.77 -17.06
N VAL A 196 -13.41 -0.51 -16.94
CA VAL A 196 -14.23 -1.51 -16.28
C VAL A 196 -13.47 -2.08 -15.10
N VAL A 197 -14.12 -2.32 -13.99
CA VAL A 197 -13.56 -2.98 -12.80
C VAL A 197 -14.41 -4.16 -12.40
N GLY A 198 -13.79 -5.15 -11.79
CA GLY A 198 -14.49 -6.32 -11.26
C GLY A 198 -13.75 -6.94 -10.09
N ALA A 199 -14.41 -7.75 -9.29
CA ALA A 199 -13.80 -8.48 -8.20
C ALA A 199 -12.74 -9.46 -8.73
N MET A 200 -11.65 -9.63 -7.99
CA MET A 200 -10.62 -10.61 -8.31
C MET A 200 -11.17 -12.03 -8.13
N GLY A 201 -11.08 -12.87 -9.16
CA GLY A 201 -11.33 -14.29 -9.04
C GLY A 201 -10.32 -14.96 -8.12
N ALA A 202 -10.76 -15.85 -7.23
CA ALA A 202 -9.86 -16.68 -6.45
C ALA A 202 -9.15 -17.65 -7.42
N ASN A 203 -7.89 -17.35 -7.75
CA ASN A 203 -7.06 -18.33 -8.44
C ASN A 203 -6.78 -19.46 -7.45
N HIS A 204 -7.42 -20.60 -7.67
CA HIS A 204 -7.01 -21.86 -7.10
C HIS A 204 -5.71 -22.26 -7.83
N GLY A 205 -4.56 -21.82 -7.26
CA GLY A 205 -3.25 -22.30 -7.64
C GLY A 205 -2.94 -23.63 -6.95
#